data_c00db9a2626451ff0a2503478d519987
#
_entry.id   c00db9a2626451ff0a2503478d519987
#
_cell.length_a   1.000
_cell.length_b   1.000
_cell.length_c   1.000
_cell.angle_alpha   90.00
_cell.angle_beta   90.00
_cell.angle_gamma   90.00
#
_symmetry.space_group_name_H-M   'P 1'
#
loop_
_entity.id
_entity.type
_entity.pdbx_description
1 polymer ?
#
loop_
_entity_poly.entity_id
_entity_poly.type
_entity_poly.pdbx_seq_one_letter_code
_entity_poly.pdbx_strand_id
1 'polypeptide(L)'
;MIEKNTGVLERYTGPLSRRIQEEYAIGESYYQGEVKRGLRNSDGTGVLVGVTKVGSVQGYLLQDGQRVPIPGQLYYRGIELNDIVEAHRSAGTFGYEEVAYLLLMGYLPTRQELDRFKEIMSQARKLPEGFTEGLLMRHPSGNMMNELARSVLSLYSYDPAPDDTSIENLLLQSVKLIGRFPSIVANCYAVKRHYFQGDSLHIHFPVPELSTAENFLRMIRPDTNYTEEEAHLLDMMLMVHAEHGGGNNSTFVCRAMSSSGTDTYSAIAGAVGSLKGPLHGGANAKVMEMFHYVKENVDPRDDGSIRDYLVKLLDGTAGDRSGKLYGLGHAVYTMSDPRAVLLKKYARHMAEIKGYAEDFALLQKVEELGIPLVQERRGDDTPMCANVDMYSGLVYAMLGIPQDVFTPLFASARIAGWCANRMEELITCHRIMRPAYRAVTTHGRYVPMAERTAPTSEE
;
A
#
# COMPACT_ATOMS: atom_id res chain seq x y z
N MET A 1 11.73 28.66 -3.01
CA MET A 1 12.76 29.01 -4.01
C MET A 1 13.57 27.77 -4.27
N ILE A 2 13.30 27.04 -5.35
CA ILE A 2 14.13 25.92 -5.81
C ILE A 2 15.35 26.58 -6.45
N GLU A 3 16.54 26.23 -5.96
CA GLU A 3 17.80 26.81 -6.40
C GLU A 3 17.97 26.74 -7.93
N LYS A 4 18.21 27.90 -8.54
CA LYS A 4 18.52 28.06 -9.97
C LYS A 4 19.96 27.64 -10.35
N ASN A 5 20.57 26.72 -9.60
CA ASN A 5 21.95 26.26 -9.89
C ASN A 5 22.01 24.85 -10.50
N THR A 6 20.91 24.42 -11.15
CA THR A 6 20.79 23.11 -11.79
C THR A 6 21.75 22.93 -12.98
N GLY A 7 22.03 23.96 -13.75
CA GLY A 7 22.78 23.83 -15.02
C GLY A 7 24.24 23.36 -14.90
N VAL A 8 24.93 23.63 -13.78
CA VAL A 8 26.32 23.16 -13.58
C VAL A 8 26.33 21.69 -13.15
N LEU A 9 25.44 21.33 -12.21
CA LEU A 9 25.29 19.96 -11.76
C LEU A 9 24.80 19.03 -12.87
N GLU A 10 23.81 19.45 -13.66
CA GLU A 10 23.30 18.70 -14.80
C GLU A 10 24.36 18.45 -15.88
N ARG A 11 25.19 19.45 -16.21
CA ARG A 11 26.31 19.27 -17.13
C ARG A 11 27.37 18.31 -16.60
N TYR A 12 27.54 18.23 -15.29
CA TYR A 12 28.48 17.32 -14.67
C TYR A 12 27.91 15.90 -14.56
N THR A 13 26.65 15.75 -14.15
CA THR A 13 26.02 14.45 -13.90
C THR A 13 25.62 13.73 -15.18
N GLY A 14 25.21 14.45 -16.24
CA GLY A 14 24.75 13.88 -17.49
C GLY A 14 25.76 12.90 -18.15
N PRO A 15 27.00 13.33 -18.39
CA PRO A 15 28.04 12.45 -18.97
C PRO A 15 28.41 11.27 -18.08
N LEU A 16 28.39 11.46 -16.75
CA LEU A 16 28.75 10.40 -15.80
C LEU A 16 27.64 9.35 -15.62
N SER A 17 26.39 9.69 -15.90
CA SER A 17 25.25 8.77 -15.67
C SER A 17 25.37 7.48 -16.49
N ARG A 18 25.80 7.54 -17.74
CA ARG A 18 26.02 6.37 -18.60
C ARG A 18 27.11 5.48 -18.04
N ARG A 19 28.27 6.04 -17.70
CA ARG A 19 29.37 5.31 -17.10
C ARG A 19 28.97 4.65 -15.77
N ILE A 20 28.22 5.36 -14.93
CA ILE A 20 27.68 4.79 -13.69
C ILE A 20 26.76 3.60 -13.97
N GLN A 21 25.88 3.70 -14.99
CA GLN A 21 25.00 2.58 -15.36
C GLN A 21 25.78 1.36 -15.80
N GLU A 22 26.83 1.53 -16.60
CA GLU A 22 27.72 0.46 -17.06
C GLU A 22 28.48 -0.18 -15.90
N GLU A 23 29.11 0.63 -15.05
CA GLU A 23 29.89 0.16 -13.88
C GLU A 23 29.01 -0.56 -12.83
N TYR A 24 27.74 -0.17 -12.67
CA TYR A 24 26.81 -0.80 -11.72
C TYR A 24 26.07 -2.00 -12.32
N ALA A 25 26.16 -2.25 -13.63
CA ALA A 25 25.48 -3.36 -14.26
C ALA A 25 26.08 -4.69 -13.77
N ILE A 26 25.21 -5.56 -13.24
CA ILE A 26 25.57 -6.91 -12.83
C ILE A 26 24.90 -7.88 -13.80
N GLY A 27 25.71 -8.68 -14.51
CA GLY A 27 25.22 -9.64 -15.49
C GLY A 27 24.32 -10.71 -14.86
N GLU A 28 23.32 -11.17 -15.61
CA GLU A 28 22.32 -12.17 -15.14
C GLU A 28 22.97 -13.48 -14.67
N SER A 29 24.15 -13.86 -15.21
CA SER A 29 24.90 -15.05 -14.78
C SER A 29 25.27 -15.05 -13.29
N TYR A 30 25.47 -13.88 -12.69
CA TYR A 30 25.78 -13.75 -11.26
C TYR A 30 24.61 -14.03 -10.33
N TYR A 31 23.37 -14.02 -10.85
CA TYR A 31 22.14 -14.29 -10.09
C TYR A 31 21.72 -15.76 -10.13
N GLN A 32 22.50 -16.64 -10.77
CA GLN A 32 22.22 -18.08 -10.85
C GLN A 32 22.52 -18.78 -9.52
N GLY A 33 21.81 -19.89 -9.26
CA GLY A 33 22.04 -20.75 -8.10
C GLY A 33 21.35 -20.26 -6.83
N GLU A 34 22.13 -20.05 -5.78
CA GLU A 34 21.59 -19.75 -4.43
C GLU A 34 21.07 -18.32 -4.23
N VAL A 35 21.34 -17.41 -5.19
CA VAL A 35 20.93 -16.00 -5.06
C VAL A 35 19.41 -15.88 -5.16
N LYS A 36 18.78 -15.42 -4.07
CA LYS A 36 17.32 -15.23 -3.99
C LYS A 36 16.93 -13.80 -4.35
N ARG A 37 16.99 -13.48 -5.64
CA ARG A 37 16.66 -12.15 -6.18
C ARG A 37 15.26 -11.72 -5.75
N GLY A 38 15.14 -10.54 -5.13
CA GLY A 38 13.88 -10.05 -4.57
C GLY A 38 13.32 -10.92 -3.44
N LEU A 39 14.17 -11.69 -2.73
CA LEU A 39 13.76 -12.66 -1.71
C LEU A 39 12.73 -13.67 -2.24
N ARG A 40 12.96 -14.16 -3.49
CA ARG A 40 12.14 -15.18 -4.15
C ARG A 40 12.92 -16.44 -4.39
N ASN A 41 12.29 -17.59 -4.17
CA ASN A 41 12.77 -18.90 -4.60
C ASN A 41 12.60 -19.04 -6.12
N SER A 42 13.28 -20.05 -6.70
CA SER A 42 13.22 -20.34 -8.15
C SER A 42 11.80 -20.64 -8.65
N ASP A 43 10.93 -21.13 -7.78
CA ASP A 43 9.52 -21.42 -8.02
C ASP A 43 8.60 -20.20 -7.83
N GLY A 44 9.17 -19.02 -7.61
CA GLY A 44 8.44 -17.76 -7.41
C GLY A 44 7.89 -17.54 -5.99
N THR A 45 8.06 -18.49 -5.05
CA THR A 45 7.66 -18.26 -3.66
C THR A 45 8.55 -17.29 -2.93
N GLY A 46 8.01 -16.65 -1.89
CA GLY A 46 8.81 -15.87 -0.95
C GLY A 46 9.77 -16.76 -0.15
N VAL A 47 10.97 -16.25 0.09
CA VAL A 47 11.90 -16.88 1.04
C VAL A 47 11.29 -16.77 2.44
N LEU A 48 11.27 -17.89 3.18
CA LEU A 48 10.81 -17.89 4.57
C LEU A 48 11.87 -17.22 5.46
N VAL A 49 11.57 -16.00 5.92
CA VAL A 49 12.51 -15.19 6.72
C VAL A 49 12.08 -15.03 8.19
N GLY A 50 10.87 -15.48 8.55
CA GLY A 50 10.36 -15.36 9.91
C GLY A 50 9.03 -16.06 10.10
N VAL A 51 8.52 -15.99 11.32
CA VAL A 51 7.21 -16.48 11.72
C VAL A 51 6.38 -15.35 12.31
N THR A 52 5.05 -15.43 12.21
CA THR A 52 4.16 -14.37 12.68
C THR A 52 2.84 -14.93 13.18
N LYS A 53 2.25 -14.26 14.16
CA LYS A 53 0.88 -14.45 14.63
C LYS A 53 -0.06 -13.32 14.19
N VAL A 54 0.45 -12.29 13.46
CA VAL A 54 -0.34 -11.11 13.12
C VAL A 54 -1.31 -11.40 11.98
N GLY A 55 -0.82 -11.97 10.89
CA GLY A 55 -1.65 -12.28 9.73
C GLY A 55 -1.16 -13.48 8.95
N SER A 56 -2.07 -14.18 8.29
CA SER A 56 -1.78 -15.32 7.42
C SER A 56 -2.47 -15.14 6.08
N VAL A 57 -1.70 -15.33 4.99
CA VAL A 57 -2.14 -15.19 3.60
C VAL A 57 -1.99 -16.56 2.95
N GLN A 58 -3.09 -17.20 2.57
CA GLN A 58 -3.09 -18.55 2.03
C GLN A 58 -3.76 -18.59 0.66
N GLY A 59 -3.10 -19.15 -0.34
CA GLY A 59 -3.60 -19.33 -1.70
C GLY A 59 -3.33 -20.74 -2.25
N TYR A 60 -2.69 -21.60 -1.46
CA TYR A 60 -2.42 -23.00 -1.79
C TYR A 60 -2.23 -23.83 -0.54
N LEU A 61 -2.42 -25.14 -0.65
CA LEU A 61 -2.04 -26.16 0.32
C LEU A 61 -0.84 -26.94 -0.21
N LEU A 62 -0.03 -27.46 0.71
CA LEU A 62 1.02 -28.41 0.37
C LEU A 62 0.48 -29.83 0.57
N GLN A 63 0.31 -30.58 -0.53
CA GLN A 63 -0.04 -31.99 -0.54
C GLN A 63 1.09 -32.76 -1.20
N ASP A 64 1.69 -33.69 -0.47
CA ASP A 64 2.82 -34.51 -0.96
C ASP A 64 3.98 -33.69 -1.55
N GLY A 65 4.25 -32.51 -0.96
CA GLY A 65 5.29 -31.58 -1.43
C GLY A 65 4.90 -30.76 -2.67
N GLN A 66 3.71 -30.96 -3.22
CA GLN A 66 3.17 -30.20 -4.33
C GLN A 66 2.20 -29.12 -3.85
N ARG A 67 2.14 -28.01 -4.58
CA ARG A 67 1.19 -26.92 -4.29
C ARG A 67 -0.13 -27.21 -4.99
N VAL A 68 -1.17 -27.31 -4.19
CA VAL A 68 -2.54 -27.38 -4.67
C VAL A 68 -3.19 -26.01 -4.46
N PRO A 69 -3.55 -25.29 -5.52
CA PRO A 69 -4.23 -24.01 -5.43
C PRO A 69 -5.55 -24.16 -4.65
N ILE A 70 -5.85 -23.19 -3.79
CA ILE A 70 -7.12 -23.05 -3.10
C ILE A 70 -7.69 -21.65 -3.28
N PRO A 71 -9.00 -21.42 -3.07
CA PRO A 71 -9.53 -20.08 -2.91
C PRO A 71 -8.73 -19.31 -1.86
N GLY A 72 -8.37 -18.07 -2.17
CA GLY A 72 -7.53 -17.27 -1.27
C GLY A 72 -8.21 -17.03 0.07
N GLN A 73 -7.43 -17.13 1.14
CA GLN A 73 -7.87 -16.87 2.51
C GLN A 73 -6.91 -15.87 3.16
N LEU A 74 -7.48 -14.96 3.93
CA LEU A 74 -6.73 -13.96 4.69
C LEU A 74 -7.22 -13.99 6.14
N TYR A 75 -6.28 -14.20 7.06
CA TYR A 75 -6.56 -14.29 8.48
C TYR A 75 -5.87 -13.16 9.23
N TYR A 76 -6.60 -12.51 10.13
CA TYR A 76 -6.10 -11.56 11.11
C TYR A 76 -6.11 -12.24 12.48
N ARG A 77 -4.92 -12.47 13.06
CA ARG A 77 -4.77 -13.17 14.33
C ARG A 77 -5.49 -14.54 14.36
N GLY A 78 -5.55 -15.24 13.22
CA GLY A 78 -6.20 -16.54 13.08
C GLY A 78 -7.71 -16.50 12.80
N ILE A 79 -8.31 -15.30 12.68
CA ILE A 79 -9.73 -15.12 12.34
C ILE A 79 -9.82 -14.73 10.87
N GLU A 80 -10.69 -15.39 10.11
CA GLU A 80 -10.84 -15.13 8.68
C GLU A 80 -11.46 -13.76 8.43
N LEU A 81 -10.85 -12.99 7.51
CA LEU A 81 -11.32 -11.63 7.16
C LEU A 81 -12.77 -11.62 6.70
N ASN A 82 -13.18 -12.61 5.91
CA ASN A 82 -14.55 -12.71 5.41
C ASN A 82 -15.56 -12.77 6.56
N ASP A 83 -15.28 -13.57 7.59
CA ASP A 83 -16.17 -13.70 8.75
C ASP A 83 -16.30 -12.38 9.51
N ILE A 84 -15.20 -11.64 9.67
CA ILE A 84 -15.23 -10.32 10.33
C ILE A 84 -16.09 -9.34 9.53
N VAL A 85 -15.84 -9.24 8.21
CA VAL A 85 -16.58 -8.31 7.34
C VAL A 85 -18.07 -8.66 7.28
N GLU A 86 -18.42 -9.94 7.11
CA GLU A 86 -19.82 -10.38 7.05
C GLU A 86 -20.56 -10.14 8.38
N ALA A 87 -19.88 -10.36 9.53
CA ALA A 87 -20.46 -10.09 10.84
C ALA A 87 -20.82 -8.59 11.00
N HIS A 88 -19.91 -7.69 10.69
CA HIS A 88 -20.18 -6.25 10.80
C HIS A 88 -21.21 -5.77 9.78
N ARG A 89 -21.16 -6.27 8.54
CA ARG A 89 -22.15 -5.93 7.51
C ARG A 89 -23.55 -6.39 7.89
N SER A 90 -23.68 -7.60 8.43
CA SER A 90 -24.99 -8.15 8.87
C SER A 90 -25.55 -7.41 10.09
N ALA A 91 -24.68 -6.94 10.98
CA ALA A 91 -25.05 -6.20 12.16
C ALA A 91 -25.26 -4.68 11.92
N GLY A 92 -24.92 -4.16 10.74
CA GLY A 92 -24.95 -2.72 10.46
C GLY A 92 -23.99 -1.93 11.37
N THR A 93 -22.79 -2.47 11.66
CA THR A 93 -21.80 -1.85 12.56
C THR A 93 -20.50 -1.55 11.84
N PHE A 94 -19.72 -0.60 12.37
CA PHE A 94 -18.37 -0.28 11.89
C PHE A 94 -17.34 -1.21 12.52
N GLY A 95 -16.49 -1.83 11.70
CA GLY A 95 -15.59 -2.91 12.10
C GLY A 95 -14.11 -2.54 12.15
N TYR A 96 -13.68 -1.42 11.56
CA TYR A 96 -12.25 -1.11 11.49
C TYR A 96 -11.60 -0.97 12.87
N GLU A 97 -12.25 -0.33 13.83
CA GLU A 97 -11.73 -0.21 15.19
C GLU A 97 -11.58 -1.57 15.88
N GLU A 98 -12.50 -2.51 15.63
CA GLU A 98 -12.37 -3.89 16.14
C GLU A 98 -11.22 -4.63 15.48
N VAL A 99 -11.04 -4.47 14.17
CA VAL A 99 -9.88 -5.03 13.44
C VAL A 99 -8.56 -4.44 13.96
N ALA A 100 -8.50 -3.13 14.21
CA ALA A 100 -7.33 -2.49 14.79
C ALA A 100 -7.03 -3.03 16.20
N TYR A 101 -8.06 -3.20 17.03
CA TYR A 101 -7.94 -3.83 18.34
C TYR A 101 -7.40 -5.26 18.22
N LEU A 102 -8.04 -6.08 17.39
CA LEU A 102 -7.65 -7.48 17.17
C LEU A 102 -6.18 -7.60 16.76
N LEU A 103 -5.75 -6.77 15.80
CA LEU A 103 -4.35 -6.78 15.32
C LEU A 103 -3.37 -6.39 16.43
N LEU A 104 -3.68 -5.36 17.22
CA LEU A 104 -2.81 -4.87 18.29
C LEU A 104 -2.80 -5.80 19.50
N MET A 105 -3.97 -6.23 20.01
CA MET A 105 -4.09 -6.99 21.25
C MET A 105 -3.95 -8.50 21.05
N GLY A 106 -4.22 -9.00 19.83
CA GLY A 106 -4.09 -10.42 19.48
C GLY A 106 -5.33 -11.27 19.75
N TYR A 107 -6.43 -10.69 20.20
CA TYR A 107 -7.72 -11.35 20.47
C TYR A 107 -8.89 -10.39 20.21
N LEU A 108 -10.09 -10.93 20.00
CA LEU A 108 -11.31 -10.13 19.83
C LEU A 108 -11.73 -9.45 21.14
N PRO A 109 -12.13 -8.18 21.10
CA PRO A 109 -12.56 -7.45 22.29
C PRO A 109 -13.93 -7.94 22.78
N THR A 110 -14.14 -7.87 24.07
CA THR A 110 -15.48 -7.78 24.63
C THR A 110 -16.12 -6.42 24.26
N ARG A 111 -17.43 -6.29 24.42
CA ARG A 111 -18.12 -5.01 24.13
C ARG A 111 -17.52 -3.86 24.94
N GLN A 112 -17.25 -4.08 26.22
CA GLN A 112 -16.66 -3.05 27.08
C GLN A 112 -15.25 -2.65 26.65
N GLU A 113 -14.41 -3.60 26.24
CA GLU A 113 -13.06 -3.33 25.74
C GLU A 113 -13.10 -2.57 24.42
N LEU A 114 -14.00 -2.94 23.49
CA LEU A 114 -14.16 -2.24 22.23
C LEU A 114 -14.63 -0.79 22.44
N ASP A 115 -15.63 -0.58 23.29
CA ASP A 115 -16.16 0.75 23.59
C ASP A 115 -15.05 1.64 24.23
N ARG A 116 -14.25 1.06 25.14
CA ARG A 116 -13.10 1.76 25.72
C ARG A 116 -12.01 2.07 24.69
N PHE A 117 -11.73 1.13 23.79
CA PHE A 117 -10.74 1.34 22.73
C PHE A 117 -11.19 2.43 21.75
N LYS A 118 -12.48 2.45 21.36
CA LYS A 118 -13.06 3.51 20.53
C LYS A 118 -12.94 4.89 21.19
N GLU A 119 -13.18 5.00 22.49
CA GLU A 119 -12.98 6.23 23.26
C GLU A 119 -11.51 6.71 23.20
N ILE A 120 -10.56 5.80 23.44
CA ILE A 120 -9.12 6.12 23.37
C ILE A 120 -8.72 6.52 21.95
N MET A 121 -9.19 5.81 20.95
CA MET A 121 -8.95 6.12 19.54
C MET A 121 -9.50 7.50 19.16
N SER A 122 -10.69 7.85 19.66
CA SER A 122 -11.30 9.16 19.37
C SER A 122 -10.45 10.32 19.89
N GLN A 123 -9.90 10.19 21.09
CA GLN A 123 -8.96 11.17 21.66
C GLN A 123 -7.65 11.26 20.89
N ALA A 124 -7.19 10.12 20.35
CA ALA A 124 -5.95 10.03 19.58
C ALA A 124 -6.03 10.69 18.18
N ARG A 125 -7.22 10.90 17.63
CA ARG A 125 -7.43 11.49 16.27
C ARG A 125 -6.94 12.93 16.14
N LYS A 126 -6.89 13.67 17.24
CA LYS A 126 -6.48 15.07 17.23
C LYS A 126 -4.98 15.18 16.93
N LEU A 127 -4.64 16.05 15.97
CA LEU A 127 -3.24 16.38 15.67
C LEU A 127 -2.66 17.31 16.77
N PRO A 128 -1.34 17.29 16.97
CA PRO A 128 -0.68 18.25 17.86
C PRO A 128 -0.98 19.71 17.45
N GLU A 129 -0.97 20.62 18.41
CA GLU A 129 -1.16 22.03 18.15
C GLU A 129 -0.09 22.57 17.19
N GLY A 130 -0.52 23.37 16.21
CA GLY A 130 0.35 23.94 15.18
C GLY A 130 0.89 22.94 14.15
N PHE A 131 0.49 21.68 14.21
CA PHE A 131 1.01 20.65 13.28
C PHE A 131 0.64 20.96 11.82
N THR A 132 -0.61 21.30 11.56
CA THR A 132 -1.07 21.61 10.20
C THR A 132 -0.43 22.89 9.68
N GLU A 133 -0.44 23.96 10.46
CA GLU A 133 0.09 25.28 10.08
C GLU A 133 1.62 25.28 9.98
N GLY A 134 2.27 24.71 10.98
CA GLY A 134 3.72 24.72 11.11
C GLY A 134 4.46 23.74 10.22
N LEU A 135 3.81 22.65 9.81
CA LEU A 135 4.42 21.60 8.99
C LEU A 135 3.78 21.55 7.59
N LEU A 136 2.49 21.22 7.50
CA LEU A 136 1.85 20.92 6.21
C LEU A 136 1.71 22.16 5.34
N MET A 137 1.23 23.27 5.91
CA MET A 137 1.02 24.51 5.17
C MET A 137 2.34 25.25 4.88
N ARG A 138 3.34 25.12 5.75
CA ARG A 138 4.62 25.79 5.58
C ARG A 138 5.47 25.22 4.45
N HIS A 139 5.40 23.90 4.24
CA HIS A 139 6.15 23.19 3.21
C HIS A 139 5.25 22.19 2.46
N PRO A 140 4.22 22.68 1.75
CA PRO A 140 3.26 21.81 1.08
C PRO A 140 3.93 20.95 0.01
N SER A 141 3.47 19.70 -0.12
CA SER A 141 3.93 18.78 -1.15
C SER A 141 2.81 18.43 -2.12
N GLY A 142 3.12 18.44 -3.42
CA GLY A 142 2.22 17.90 -4.44
C GLY A 142 2.05 16.37 -4.35
N ASN A 143 2.93 15.68 -3.61
CA ASN A 143 2.88 14.23 -3.42
C ASN A 143 2.40 13.88 -2.02
N MET A 144 1.19 13.33 -1.94
CA MET A 144 0.51 12.99 -0.68
C MET A 144 1.29 11.98 0.19
N MET A 145 1.91 10.97 -0.43
CA MET A 145 2.67 9.96 0.31
C MET A 145 4.00 10.51 0.86
N ASN A 146 4.62 11.47 0.15
CA ASN A 146 5.78 12.19 0.67
C ASN A 146 5.38 13.03 1.89
N GLU A 147 4.26 13.75 1.79
CA GLU A 147 3.73 14.56 2.89
C GLU A 147 3.41 13.69 4.11
N LEU A 148 2.75 12.54 3.90
CA LEU A 148 2.44 11.59 4.97
C LEU A 148 3.70 11.06 5.66
N ALA A 149 4.74 10.66 4.90
CA ALA A 149 6.01 10.18 5.48
C ALA A 149 6.69 11.26 6.33
N ARG A 150 6.75 12.51 5.84
CA ARG A 150 7.30 13.64 6.61
C ARG A 150 6.48 13.93 7.86
N SER A 151 5.17 13.83 7.75
CA SER A 151 4.25 14.01 8.88
C SER A 151 4.50 12.99 9.97
N VAL A 152 4.67 11.72 9.61
CA VAL A 152 5.00 10.66 10.56
C VAL A 152 6.32 10.93 11.27
N LEU A 153 7.39 11.25 10.52
CA LEU A 153 8.69 11.58 11.12
C LEU A 153 8.61 12.79 12.05
N SER A 154 7.81 13.80 11.69
CA SER A 154 7.65 15.01 12.50
C SER A 154 6.93 14.74 13.82
N LEU A 155 6.05 13.71 13.90
CA LEU A 155 5.40 13.32 15.15
C LEU A 155 6.37 12.87 16.24
N TYR A 156 7.59 12.43 15.88
CA TYR A 156 8.67 12.14 16.81
C TYR A 156 8.93 13.31 17.77
N SER A 157 8.96 14.54 17.24
CA SER A 157 9.23 15.74 18.05
C SER A 157 8.10 16.16 18.99
N TYR A 158 6.91 15.55 18.84
CA TYR A 158 5.75 15.78 19.70
C TYR A 158 5.53 14.66 20.73
N ASP A 159 6.40 13.64 20.73
CA ASP A 159 6.35 12.54 21.68
C ASP A 159 7.36 12.79 22.81
N PRO A 160 6.96 12.76 24.08
CA PRO A 160 7.89 12.95 25.20
C PRO A 160 8.87 11.79 25.40
N ALA A 161 8.58 10.61 24.84
CA ALA A 161 9.40 9.41 24.95
C ALA A 161 9.51 8.65 23.61
N PRO A 162 9.99 9.30 22.52
CA PRO A 162 9.92 8.74 21.17
C PRO A 162 10.76 7.46 20.99
N ASP A 163 11.87 7.35 21.72
CA ASP A 163 12.82 6.21 21.63
C ASP A 163 12.53 5.08 22.63
N ASP A 164 11.53 5.26 23.49
CA ASP A 164 11.14 4.20 24.43
C ASP A 164 10.40 3.07 23.68
N THR A 165 11.04 1.90 23.62
CA THR A 165 10.53 0.69 22.98
C THR A 165 9.85 -0.26 23.96
N SER A 166 9.50 0.17 25.17
CA SER A 166 8.66 -0.60 26.07
C SER A 166 7.30 -0.90 25.43
N ILE A 167 6.72 -2.04 25.74
CA ILE A 167 5.45 -2.48 25.14
C ILE A 167 4.32 -1.48 25.42
N GLU A 168 4.31 -0.90 26.62
CA GLU A 168 3.34 0.14 27.01
C GLU A 168 3.47 1.37 26.09
N ASN A 169 4.68 1.89 25.87
CA ASN A 169 4.89 3.04 25.01
C ASN A 169 4.65 2.71 23.52
N LEU A 170 5.06 1.54 23.06
CA LEU A 170 4.76 1.07 21.70
C LEU A 170 3.26 1.00 21.43
N LEU A 171 2.47 0.51 22.39
CA LEU A 171 1.02 0.48 22.30
C LEU A 171 0.43 1.89 22.24
N LEU A 172 0.88 2.78 23.12
CA LEU A 172 0.46 4.19 23.15
C LEU A 172 0.77 4.90 21.81
N GLN A 173 1.98 4.73 21.28
CA GLN A 173 2.39 5.29 19.99
C GLN A 173 1.56 4.70 18.82
N SER A 174 1.30 3.39 18.86
CA SER A 174 0.48 2.70 17.84
C SER A 174 -0.94 3.26 17.80
N VAL A 175 -1.61 3.38 18.95
CA VAL A 175 -2.97 3.93 19.02
C VAL A 175 -3.02 5.38 18.54
N LYS A 176 -2.04 6.21 18.95
CA LYS A 176 -1.92 7.59 18.47
C LYS A 176 -1.73 7.66 16.95
N LEU A 177 -0.89 6.81 16.38
CA LEU A 177 -0.64 6.79 14.93
C LEU A 177 -1.88 6.33 14.16
N ILE A 178 -2.53 5.24 14.58
CA ILE A 178 -3.74 4.73 13.93
C ILE A 178 -4.84 5.82 13.94
N GLY A 179 -5.03 6.48 15.07
CA GLY A 179 -6.01 7.56 15.19
C GLY A 179 -5.70 8.79 14.34
N ARG A 180 -4.41 9.18 14.24
CA ARG A 180 -3.97 10.40 13.54
C ARG A 180 -3.85 10.27 12.03
N PHE A 181 -3.58 9.08 11.50
CA PHE A 181 -3.34 8.89 10.07
C PHE A 181 -4.47 9.43 9.20
N PRO A 182 -5.77 9.14 9.45
CA PRO A 182 -6.86 9.70 8.66
C PRO A 182 -6.90 11.24 8.70
N SER A 183 -6.65 11.83 9.88
CA SER A 183 -6.59 13.30 10.05
C SER A 183 -5.42 13.92 9.30
N ILE A 184 -4.24 13.30 9.33
CA ILE A 184 -3.07 13.76 8.57
C ILE A 184 -3.38 13.71 7.08
N VAL A 185 -3.93 12.60 6.57
CA VAL A 185 -4.24 12.44 5.15
C VAL A 185 -5.26 13.48 4.69
N ALA A 186 -6.33 13.70 5.45
CA ALA A 186 -7.35 14.70 5.13
C ALA A 186 -6.75 16.12 5.09
N ASN A 187 -5.93 16.49 6.07
CA ASN A 187 -5.30 17.80 6.12
C ASN A 187 -4.25 17.98 5.00
N CYS A 188 -3.45 16.95 4.71
CA CYS A 188 -2.52 16.96 3.56
C CYS A 188 -3.27 17.20 2.25
N TYR A 189 -4.43 16.56 2.07
CA TYR A 189 -5.24 16.73 0.87
C TYR A 189 -5.83 18.15 0.78
N ALA A 190 -6.37 18.68 1.86
CA ALA A 190 -6.88 20.06 1.90
C ALA A 190 -5.78 21.08 1.60
N VAL A 191 -4.58 20.92 2.17
CA VAL A 191 -3.42 21.76 1.90
C VAL A 191 -2.96 21.62 0.45
N LYS A 192 -2.89 20.40 -0.09
CA LYS A 192 -2.57 20.18 -1.50
C LYS A 192 -3.54 20.89 -2.43
N ARG A 193 -4.83 20.77 -2.22
CA ARG A 193 -5.85 21.47 -3.02
C ARG A 193 -5.66 22.97 -2.99
N HIS A 194 -5.42 23.52 -1.81
CA HIS A 194 -5.23 24.95 -1.62
C HIS A 194 -4.02 25.46 -2.38
N TYR A 195 -2.84 24.86 -2.20
CA TYR A 195 -1.58 25.39 -2.77
C TYR A 195 -1.36 25.02 -4.25
N PHE A 196 -1.89 23.88 -4.72
CA PHE A 196 -1.59 23.39 -6.06
C PHE A 196 -2.78 23.42 -7.03
N GLN A 197 -4.01 23.56 -6.50
CA GLN A 197 -5.22 23.64 -7.34
C GLN A 197 -5.97 24.97 -7.19
N GLY A 198 -5.59 25.83 -6.23
CA GLY A 198 -6.20 27.14 -6.01
C GLY A 198 -7.56 27.09 -5.28
N ASP A 199 -7.89 25.98 -4.65
CA ASP A 199 -9.13 25.83 -3.91
C ASP A 199 -9.07 26.53 -2.54
N SER A 200 -10.24 26.86 -1.99
CA SER A 200 -10.34 27.31 -0.59
C SER A 200 -9.84 26.25 0.37
N LEU A 201 -9.16 26.66 1.43
CA LEU A 201 -8.68 25.75 2.46
C LEU A 201 -9.84 25.33 3.39
N HIS A 202 -10.17 24.06 3.37
CA HIS A 202 -11.18 23.47 4.27
C HIS A 202 -10.49 22.46 5.18
N ILE A 203 -10.31 22.82 6.45
CA ILE A 203 -9.80 21.94 7.51
C ILE A 203 -10.95 21.60 8.46
N HIS A 204 -11.28 20.31 8.51
CA HIS A 204 -12.32 19.79 9.39
C HIS A 204 -11.68 18.95 10.50
N PHE A 205 -12.10 19.22 11.75
CA PHE A 205 -11.62 18.45 12.90
C PHE A 205 -12.43 17.16 13.04
N PRO A 206 -11.78 16.07 13.53
CA PRO A 206 -12.48 14.81 13.79
C PRO A 206 -13.54 15.00 14.88
N VAL A 207 -14.65 14.30 14.72
CA VAL A 207 -15.76 14.24 15.70
C VAL A 207 -15.60 12.97 16.52
N PRO A 208 -15.60 13.06 17.87
CA PRO A 208 -15.30 11.92 18.75
C PRO A 208 -16.24 10.72 18.58
N GLU A 209 -17.52 10.99 18.36
CA GLU A 209 -18.60 9.98 18.30
C GLU A 209 -18.60 9.18 16.99
N LEU A 210 -17.95 9.69 15.93
CA LEU A 210 -17.95 9.08 14.63
C LEU A 210 -16.84 8.01 14.51
N SER A 211 -17.09 6.97 13.72
CA SER A 211 -16.09 5.97 13.34
C SER A 211 -14.94 6.58 12.53
N THR A 212 -13.89 5.80 12.29
CA THR A 212 -12.75 6.22 11.44
C THR A 212 -13.20 6.50 10.01
N ALA A 213 -14.08 5.66 9.45
CA ALA A 213 -14.59 5.82 8.09
C ALA A 213 -15.46 7.09 7.95
N GLU A 214 -16.38 7.31 8.87
CA GLU A 214 -17.23 8.51 8.90
C GLU A 214 -16.40 9.79 9.03
N ASN A 215 -15.47 9.82 9.99
CA ASN A 215 -14.57 10.96 10.16
C ASN A 215 -13.74 11.24 8.90
N PHE A 216 -13.24 10.20 8.25
CA PHE A 216 -12.46 10.39 7.03
C PHE A 216 -13.28 11.03 5.91
N LEU A 217 -14.47 10.49 5.60
CA LEU A 217 -15.37 11.07 4.58
C LEU A 217 -15.74 12.50 4.91
N ARG A 218 -16.08 12.76 6.17
CA ARG A 218 -16.40 14.10 6.67
C ARG A 218 -15.24 15.07 6.51
N MET A 219 -14.03 14.66 6.85
CA MET A 219 -12.85 15.54 6.83
C MET A 219 -12.34 15.83 5.43
N ILE A 220 -12.47 14.90 4.48
CA ILE A 220 -11.95 15.07 3.12
C ILE A 220 -12.88 15.89 2.22
N ARG A 221 -14.16 16.00 2.57
CA ARG A 221 -15.19 16.70 1.80
C ARG A 221 -15.40 18.13 2.31
N PRO A 222 -15.39 19.15 1.43
CA PRO A 222 -15.59 20.56 1.86
C PRO A 222 -16.90 20.80 2.58
N ASP A 223 -17.98 20.09 2.20
CA ASP A 223 -19.33 20.20 2.75
C ASP A 223 -19.58 19.27 3.94
N THR A 224 -18.62 18.42 4.29
CA THR A 224 -18.71 17.41 5.37
C THR A 224 -19.78 16.33 5.21
N ASN A 225 -20.48 16.29 4.07
CA ASN A 225 -21.61 15.41 3.85
C ASN A 225 -21.17 14.01 3.38
N TYR A 226 -21.80 12.99 3.92
CA TYR A 226 -21.68 11.60 3.50
C TYR A 226 -22.96 10.82 3.86
N THR A 227 -23.16 9.65 3.24
CA THR A 227 -24.24 8.75 3.63
C THR A 227 -23.70 7.62 4.51
N GLU A 228 -24.57 7.02 5.31
CA GLU A 228 -24.22 5.86 6.14
C GLU A 228 -23.70 4.69 5.29
N GLU A 229 -24.29 4.47 4.12
CA GLU A 229 -23.86 3.43 3.17
C GLU A 229 -22.43 3.68 2.62
N GLU A 230 -22.08 4.95 2.33
CA GLU A 230 -20.71 5.32 1.94
C GLU A 230 -19.74 5.06 3.08
N ALA A 231 -20.11 5.39 4.31
CA ALA A 231 -19.26 5.16 5.48
C ALA A 231 -19.03 3.67 5.75
N HIS A 232 -20.09 2.84 5.65
CA HIS A 232 -19.95 1.39 5.77
C HIS A 232 -19.10 0.76 4.66
N LEU A 233 -19.22 1.26 3.41
CA LEU A 233 -18.37 0.78 2.32
C LEU A 233 -16.90 1.16 2.56
N LEU A 234 -16.63 2.39 3.01
CA LEU A 234 -15.28 2.81 3.35
C LEU A 234 -14.72 2.02 4.55
N ASP A 235 -15.52 1.76 5.57
CA ASP A 235 -15.11 0.96 6.73
C ASP A 235 -14.68 -0.46 6.31
N MET A 236 -15.45 -1.08 5.42
CA MET A 236 -15.05 -2.36 4.82
C MET A 236 -13.72 -2.24 4.07
N MET A 237 -13.50 -1.17 3.31
CA MET A 237 -12.21 -0.91 2.65
C MET A 237 -11.06 -0.82 3.66
N LEU A 238 -11.27 -0.15 4.79
CA LEU A 238 -10.28 -0.07 5.85
C LEU A 238 -9.98 -1.45 6.46
N MET A 239 -11.02 -2.25 6.72
CA MET A 239 -10.85 -3.62 7.22
C MET A 239 -10.02 -4.49 6.28
N VAL A 240 -10.33 -4.51 4.96
CA VAL A 240 -9.64 -5.38 3.99
C VAL A 240 -8.20 -4.96 3.70
N HIS A 241 -7.84 -3.71 4.00
CA HIS A 241 -6.48 -3.20 3.80
C HIS A 241 -5.62 -3.23 5.06
N ALA A 242 -6.19 -3.52 6.24
CA ALA A 242 -5.52 -3.37 7.54
C ALA A 242 -4.24 -4.21 7.68
N GLU A 243 -4.22 -5.44 7.13
CA GLU A 243 -3.05 -6.35 7.18
C GLU A 243 -2.99 -7.24 5.93
N HIS A 244 -1.79 -7.67 5.55
CA HIS A 244 -1.59 -8.60 4.42
C HIS A 244 -0.28 -9.39 4.52
N GLY A 245 0.05 -9.84 5.71
CA GLY A 245 1.20 -10.70 5.99
C GLY A 245 2.53 -9.96 6.12
N GLY A 246 3.43 -10.56 6.88
CA GLY A 246 4.76 -10.00 7.20
C GLY A 246 5.70 -9.87 5.99
N GLY A 247 5.46 -10.62 4.91
CA GLY A 247 6.23 -10.57 3.66
C GLY A 247 5.78 -9.49 2.66
N ASN A 248 4.71 -8.77 2.95
CA ASN A 248 4.32 -7.59 2.20
C ASN A 248 5.43 -6.52 2.28
N ASN A 249 5.81 -5.89 1.17
CA ASN A 249 7.01 -5.07 1.10
C ASN A 249 7.08 -3.98 2.17
N SER A 250 6.02 -3.21 2.38
CA SER A 250 6.00 -2.17 3.41
C SER A 250 6.02 -2.73 4.84
N THR A 251 5.35 -3.86 5.08
CA THR A 251 5.40 -4.57 6.37
C THR A 251 6.79 -5.14 6.63
N PHE A 252 7.43 -5.71 5.60
CA PHE A 252 8.81 -6.20 5.70
C PHE A 252 9.79 -5.07 6.01
N VAL A 253 9.67 -3.92 5.35
CA VAL A 253 10.48 -2.72 5.67
C VAL A 253 10.27 -2.27 7.11
N CYS A 254 9.01 -2.24 7.59
CA CYS A 254 8.70 -1.93 8.99
C CYS A 254 9.39 -2.90 9.95
N ARG A 255 9.31 -4.21 9.70
CA ARG A 255 10.00 -5.25 10.48
C ARG A 255 11.52 -5.10 10.42
N ALA A 256 12.09 -4.91 9.23
CA ALA A 256 13.54 -4.75 9.05
C ALA A 256 14.07 -3.55 9.84
N MET A 257 13.40 -2.41 9.79
CA MET A 257 13.75 -1.23 10.57
C MET A 257 13.57 -1.48 12.08
N SER A 258 12.47 -2.12 12.48
CA SER A 258 12.21 -2.48 13.87
C SER A 258 13.28 -3.39 14.46
N SER A 259 13.82 -4.32 13.66
CA SER A 259 14.87 -5.26 14.07
C SER A 259 16.18 -4.57 14.49
N SER A 260 16.39 -3.33 14.05
CA SER A 260 17.54 -2.50 14.48
C SER A 260 17.33 -1.80 15.82
N GLY A 261 16.11 -1.85 16.38
CA GLY A 261 15.77 -1.16 17.62
C GLY A 261 15.45 0.34 17.44
N THR A 262 15.23 0.82 16.20
CA THR A 262 14.88 2.23 15.94
C THR A 262 13.51 2.60 16.51
N ASP A 263 13.22 3.91 16.59
CA ASP A 263 11.94 4.45 17.06
C ASP A 263 10.77 4.08 16.14
N THR A 264 9.54 4.24 16.68
CA THR A 264 8.30 3.89 15.95
C THR A 264 8.07 4.77 14.74
N TYR A 265 8.36 6.06 14.83
CA TYR A 265 8.08 7.02 13.76
C TYR A 265 8.97 6.76 12.55
N SER A 266 10.25 6.45 12.75
CA SER A 266 11.19 6.05 11.71
C SER A 266 10.76 4.75 11.02
N ALA A 267 10.37 3.72 11.78
CA ALA A 267 9.93 2.45 11.23
C ALA A 267 8.66 2.58 10.39
N ILE A 268 7.67 3.34 10.86
CA ILE A 268 6.42 3.59 10.16
C ILE A 268 6.64 4.50 8.93
N ALA A 269 7.48 5.54 9.03
CA ALA A 269 7.82 6.37 7.88
C ALA A 269 8.52 5.57 6.77
N GLY A 270 9.37 4.61 7.15
CA GLY A 270 9.97 3.65 6.21
C GLY A 270 8.92 2.79 5.51
N ALA A 271 7.92 2.29 6.24
CA ALA A 271 6.80 1.54 5.67
C ALA A 271 5.97 2.40 4.70
N VAL A 272 5.69 3.66 5.05
CA VAL A 272 5.01 4.63 4.17
C VAL A 272 5.84 4.88 2.90
N GLY A 273 7.16 5.05 3.04
CA GLY A 273 8.08 5.22 1.91
C GLY A 273 8.09 4.02 0.97
N SER A 274 8.07 2.80 1.52
CA SER A 274 7.94 1.56 0.75
C SER A 274 6.60 1.48 0.01
N LEU A 275 5.49 1.79 0.71
CA LEU A 275 4.14 1.78 0.11
C LEU A 275 3.99 2.81 -1.01
N LYS A 276 4.70 3.95 -0.95
CA LYS A 276 4.72 4.97 -1.99
C LYS A 276 5.21 4.44 -3.35
N GLY A 277 6.03 3.39 -3.36
CA GLY A 277 6.63 2.85 -4.58
C GLY A 277 5.59 2.39 -5.61
N PRO A 278 5.78 2.67 -6.92
CA PRO A 278 4.81 2.32 -7.96
C PRO A 278 4.62 0.81 -8.13
N LEU A 279 5.57 -0.01 -7.70
CA LEU A 279 5.48 -1.46 -7.73
C LEU A 279 4.75 -2.04 -6.51
N HIS A 280 4.30 -1.19 -5.56
CA HIS A 280 3.60 -1.60 -4.35
C HIS A 280 2.26 -0.88 -4.20
N GLY A 281 2.20 0.28 -3.56
CA GLY A 281 0.93 0.95 -3.24
C GLY A 281 0.32 1.75 -4.41
N GLY A 282 1.02 1.91 -5.52
CA GLY A 282 0.51 2.62 -6.70
C GLY A 282 -0.31 1.77 -7.67
N ALA A 283 -0.55 0.49 -7.37
CA ALA A 283 -1.17 -0.44 -8.30
C ALA A 283 -2.64 -0.08 -8.61
N ASN A 284 -3.43 0.33 -7.62
CA ASN A 284 -4.82 0.74 -7.82
C ASN A 284 -4.96 1.99 -8.73
N ALA A 285 -4.04 2.94 -8.62
CA ALA A 285 -4.01 4.11 -9.51
C ALA A 285 -3.70 3.68 -10.96
N LYS A 286 -2.82 2.69 -11.14
CA LYS A 286 -2.50 2.12 -12.46
C LYS A 286 -3.67 1.34 -13.05
N VAL A 287 -4.45 0.64 -12.23
CA VAL A 287 -5.70 0.01 -12.68
C VAL A 287 -6.67 1.07 -13.19
N MET A 288 -6.87 2.16 -12.46
CA MET A 288 -7.78 3.23 -12.87
C MET A 288 -7.31 3.94 -14.15
N GLU A 289 -6.01 4.17 -14.31
CA GLU A 289 -5.43 4.71 -15.54
C GLU A 289 -5.68 3.76 -16.73
N MET A 290 -5.41 2.47 -16.58
CA MET A 290 -5.72 1.44 -17.59
C MET A 290 -7.22 1.38 -17.90
N PHE A 291 -8.06 1.41 -16.86
CA PHE A 291 -9.51 1.38 -17.02
C PHE A 291 -10.04 2.59 -17.80
N HIS A 292 -9.48 3.77 -17.57
CA HIS A 292 -9.79 4.97 -18.34
C HIS A 292 -9.47 4.78 -19.83
N TYR A 293 -8.29 4.24 -20.17
CA TYR A 293 -7.95 3.92 -21.56
C TYR A 293 -8.92 2.89 -22.17
N VAL A 294 -9.30 1.86 -21.41
CA VAL A 294 -10.28 0.87 -21.89
C VAL A 294 -11.61 1.55 -22.19
N LYS A 295 -12.15 2.31 -21.22
CA LYS A 295 -13.43 3.00 -21.33
C LYS A 295 -13.53 3.94 -22.53
N GLU A 296 -12.43 4.63 -22.88
CA GLU A 296 -12.39 5.56 -24.01
C GLU A 296 -12.29 4.88 -25.39
N ASN A 297 -11.87 3.61 -25.44
CA ASN A 297 -11.48 2.97 -26.70
C ASN A 297 -12.27 1.69 -27.04
N VAL A 298 -13.25 1.29 -26.21
CA VAL A 298 -14.05 0.08 -26.46
C VAL A 298 -15.55 0.38 -26.48
N ASP A 299 -16.30 -0.48 -27.18
CA ASP A 299 -17.75 -0.59 -26.93
C ASP A 299 -17.96 -1.53 -25.74
N PRO A 300 -18.50 -1.05 -24.59
CA PRO A 300 -18.66 -1.87 -23.38
C PRO A 300 -19.67 -3.02 -23.54
N ARG A 301 -20.44 -3.04 -24.63
CA ARG A 301 -21.40 -4.09 -24.94
C ARG A 301 -20.85 -5.15 -25.88
N ASP A 302 -19.67 -4.94 -26.47
CA ASP A 302 -19.00 -5.84 -27.39
C ASP A 302 -17.75 -6.45 -26.78
N ASP A 303 -17.85 -7.72 -26.38
CA ASP A 303 -16.72 -8.47 -25.80
C ASP A 303 -15.54 -8.59 -26.78
N GLY A 304 -15.81 -8.59 -28.11
CA GLY A 304 -14.78 -8.57 -29.15
C GLY A 304 -13.97 -7.28 -29.11
N SER A 305 -14.66 -6.13 -29.06
CA SER A 305 -14.03 -4.81 -28.93
C SER A 305 -13.16 -4.69 -27.66
N ILE A 306 -13.67 -5.19 -26.54
CA ILE A 306 -12.92 -5.19 -25.26
C ILE A 306 -11.68 -6.09 -25.41
N ARG A 307 -11.84 -7.32 -25.88
CA ARG A 307 -10.74 -8.27 -26.04
C ARG A 307 -9.63 -7.73 -26.96
N ASP A 308 -9.99 -7.17 -28.10
CA ASP A 308 -9.02 -6.60 -29.06
C ASP A 308 -8.22 -5.45 -28.44
N TYR A 309 -8.85 -4.62 -27.63
CA TYR A 309 -8.13 -3.54 -26.95
C TYR A 309 -7.22 -4.06 -25.82
N LEU A 310 -7.66 -5.06 -25.05
CA LEU A 310 -6.80 -5.72 -24.05
C LEU A 310 -5.56 -6.36 -24.67
N VAL A 311 -5.69 -6.94 -25.88
CA VAL A 311 -4.52 -7.44 -26.64
C VAL A 311 -3.57 -6.29 -26.99
N LYS A 312 -4.06 -5.14 -27.45
CA LYS A 312 -3.22 -3.97 -27.73
C LYS A 312 -2.49 -3.45 -26.48
N LEU A 313 -3.14 -3.49 -25.31
CA LEU A 313 -2.49 -3.15 -24.04
C LEU A 313 -1.34 -4.13 -23.72
N LEU A 314 -1.59 -5.43 -23.86
CA LEU A 314 -0.59 -6.48 -23.65
C LEU A 314 0.57 -6.42 -24.66
N ASP A 315 0.33 -5.98 -25.88
CA ASP A 315 1.36 -5.78 -26.91
C ASP A 315 2.18 -4.50 -26.71
N GLY A 316 1.80 -3.66 -25.74
CA GLY A 316 2.44 -2.39 -25.50
C GLY A 316 2.20 -1.36 -26.62
N THR A 317 1.14 -1.55 -27.43
CA THR A 317 0.78 -0.66 -28.53
C THR A 317 -0.31 0.35 -28.15
N ALA A 318 -0.93 0.17 -26.98
CA ALA A 318 -1.96 1.06 -26.42
C ALA A 318 -1.70 1.37 -24.95
N GLY A 319 -2.46 2.31 -24.39
CA GLY A 319 -2.40 2.74 -23.00
C GLY A 319 -1.02 3.28 -22.61
N ASP A 320 -0.50 2.92 -21.45
CA ASP A 320 0.81 3.33 -20.95
C ASP A 320 1.99 2.56 -21.59
N ARG A 321 1.70 1.69 -22.55
CA ARG A 321 2.66 0.88 -23.31
C ARG A 321 3.52 -0.06 -22.46
N SER A 322 3.10 -0.37 -21.24
CA SER A 322 3.83 -1.25 -20.33
C SER A 322 3.74 -2.74 -20.71
N GLY A 323 2.81 -3.13 -21.56
CA GLY A 323 2.51 -4.53 -21.89
C GLY A 323 1.84 -5.28 -20.73
N LYS A 324 1.15 -4.59 -19.82
CA LYS A 324 0.54 -5.16 -18.63
C LYS A 324 -0.94 -4.88 -18.53
N LEU A 325 -1.69 -5.86 -18.01
CA LEU A 325 -3.03 -5.65 -17.48
C LEU A 325 -2.92 -5.56 -15.95
N TYR A 326 -3.10 -4.35 -15.44
CA TYR A 326 -3.02 -4.09 -14.01
C TYR A 326 -4.24 -4.65 -13.27
N GLY A 327 -4.08 -5.03 -12.01
CA GLY A 327 -5.15 -5.62 -11.21
C GLY A 327 -5.32 -7.13 -11.38
N LEU A 328 -4.59 -7.76 -12.32
CA LEU A 328 -4.58 -9.20 -12.55
C LEU A 328 -3.30 -9.84 -12.02
N GLY A 329 -3.48 -10.97 -11.29
CA GLY A 329 -2.38 -11.72 -10.69
C GLY A 329 -2.02 -11.24 -9.29
N HIS A 330 -1.53 -12.16 -8.47
CA HIS A 330 -1.07 -11.93 -7.11
C HIS A 330 0.09 -12.86 -6.76
N ALA A 331 0.95 -12.43 -5.83
CA ALA A 331 2.12 -13.20 -5.43
C ALA A 331 1.78 -14.51 -4.69
N VAL A 332 0.61 -14.61 -4.07
CA VAL A 332 0.15 -15.76 -3.29
C VAL A 332 -1.15 -16.32 -3.82
N TYR A 333 -2.16 -15.48 -4.08
CA TYR A 333 -3.46 -15.90 -4.55
C TYR A 333 -3.43 -16.23 -6.04
N THR A 334 -3.99 -17.39 -6.37
CA THR A 334 -4.11 -17.84 -7.76
C THR A 334 -5.56 -18.08 -8.18
N MET A 335 -6.41 -18.60 -7.28
CA MET A 335 -7.82 -18.85 -7.58
C MET A 335 -8.73 -17.65 -7.30
N SER A 336 -8.52 -16.97 -6.16
CA SER A 336 -9.25 -15.75 -5.77
C SER A 336 -8.47 -14.95 -4.74
N ASP A 337 -8.58 -13.63 -4.77
CA ASP A 337 -8.18 -12.74 -3.67
C ASP A 337 -9.44 -12.45 -2.83
N PRO A 338 -9.50 -12.86 -1.55
CA PRO A 338 -10.70 -12.68 -0.72
C PRO A 338 -11.13 -11.21 -0.60
N ARG A 339 -10.18 -10.29 -0.68
CA ARG A 339 -10.45 -8.84 -0.64
C ARG A 339 -11.15 -8.38 -1.92
N ALA A 340 -10.68 -8.83 -3.09
CA ALA A 340 -11.33 -8.53 -4.37
C ALA A 340 -12.75 -9.12 -4.43
N VAL A 341 -12.94 -10.34 -3.90
CA VAL A 341 -14.26 -10.98 -3.80
C VAL A 341 -15.22 -10.15 -2.94
N LEU A 342 -14.78 -9.71 -1.75
CA LEU A 342 -15.58 -8.84 -0.88
C LEU A 342 -15.93 -7.51 -1.57
N LEU A 343 -14.95 -6.84 -2.19
CA LEU A 343 -15.20 -5.59 -2.91
C LEU A 343 -16.21 -5.78 -4.05
N LYS A 344 -16.05 -6.83 -4.85
CA LYS A 344 -16.96 -7.18 -5.96
C LYS A 344 -18.39 -7.43 -5.46
N LYS A 345 -18.52 -8.09 -4.31
CA LYS A 345 -19.83 -8.38 -3.70
C LYS A 345 -20.54 -7.10 -3.22
N TYR A 346 -19.84 -6.25 -2.47
CA TYR A 346 -20.48 -5.13 -1.78
C TYR A 346 -20.45 -3.81 -2.57
N ALA A 347 -19.55 -3.65 -3.54
CA ALA A 347 -19.50 -2.43 -4.35
C ALA A 347 -20.58 -2.38 -5.44
N ARG A 348 -21.17 -3.51 -5.85
CA ARG A 348 -22.19 -3.54 -6.91
C ARG A 348 -23.38 -2.64 -6.60
N HIS A 349 -23.95 -2.76 -5.42
CA HIS A 349 -25.09 -1.93 -5.01
C HIS A 349 -24.73 -0.42 -4.99
N MET A 350 -23.56 -0.07 -4.49
CA MET A 350 -23.09 1.32 -4.51
C MET A 350 -22.89 1.83 -5.94
N ALA A 351 -22.41 0.97 -6.86
CA ALA A 351 -22.24 1.32 -8.26
C ALA A 351 -23.58 1.68 -8.91
N GLU A 352 -24.65 0.96 -8.60
CA GLU A 352 -26.02 1.26 -9.08
C GLU A 352 -26.51 2.62 -8.55
N ILE A 353 -26.39 2.87 -7.24
CA ILE A 353 -26.84 4.11 -6.59
C ILE A 353 -26.07 5.32 -7.10
N LYS A 354 -24.76 5.18 -7.31
CA LYS A 354 -23.86 6.28 -7.69
C LYS A 354 -23.71 6.49 -9.19
N GLY A 355 -24.39 5.68 -10.04
CA GLY A 355 -24.34 5.80 -11.49
C GLY A 355 -23.05 5.21 -12.11
N TYR A 356 -22.38 4.28 -11.44
CA TYR A 356 -21.19 3.56 -11.91
C TYR A 356 -21.49 2.11 -12.35
N ALA A 357 -22.75 1.76 -12.55
CA ALA A 357 -23.12 0.38 -12.90
C ALA A 357 -22.47 -0.11 -14.21
N GLU A 358 -22.40 0.74 -15.24
CA GLU A 358 -21.75 0.41 -16.52
C GLU A 358 -20.23 0.27 -16.34
N ASP A 359 -19.60 1.16 -15.58
CA ASP A 359 -18.17 1.10 -15.28
C ASP A 359 -17.80 -0.17 -14.48
N PHE A 360 -18.65 -0.53 -13.52
CA PHE A 360 -18.47 -1.76 -12.75
C PHE A 360 -18.61 -3.01 -13.62
N ALA A 361 -19.60 -3.03 -14.50
CA ALA A 361 -19.79 -4.13 -15.44
C ALA A 361 -18.63 -4.24 -16.45
N LEU A 362 -18.15 -3.12 -16.97
CA LEU A 362 -16.97 -3.10 -17.87
C LEU A 362 -15.72 -3.62 -17.15
N LEU A 363 -15.50 -3.23 -15.91
CA LEU A 363 -14.35 -3.69 -15.13
C LEU A 363 -14.41 -5.21 -14.86
N GLN A 364 -15.62 -5.77 -14.65
CA GLN A 364 -15.81 -7.21 -14.57
C GLN A 364 -15.47 -7.92 -15.89
N LYS A 365 -15.87 -7.35 -17.04
CA LYS A 365 -15.49 -7.88 -18.36
C LYS A 365 -13.99 -7.82 -18.61
N VAL A 366 -13.32 -6.75 -18.17
CA VAL A 366 -11.85 -6.65 -18.22
C VAL A 366 -11.19 -7.77 -17.40
N GLU A 367 -11.72 -8.10 -16.22
CA GLU A 367 -11.25 -9.26 -15.45
C GLU A 367 -11.49 -10.58 -16.21
N GLU A 368 -12.72 -10.82 -16.65
CA GLU A 368 -13.14 -12.07 -17.29
C GLU A 368 -12.39 -12.37 -18.61
N LEU A 369 -12.22 -11.36 -19.44
CA LEU A 369 -11.53 -11.48 -20.74
C LEU A 369 -10.01 -11.35 -20.60
N GLY A 370 -9.52 -10.58 -19.61
CA GLY A 370 -8.10 -10.32 -19.43
C GLY A 370 -7.34 -11.51 -18.86
N ILE A 371 -7.94 -12.28 -17.93
CA ILE A 371 -7.26 -13.43 -17.31
C ILE A 371 -6.83 -14.46 -18.38
N PRO A 372 -7.71 -14.96 -19.28
CA PRO A 372 -7.30 -15.90 -20.31
C PRO A 372 -6.21 -15.34 -21.25
N LEU A 373 -6.29 -14.06 -21.62
CA LEU A 373 -5.30 -13.42 -22.48
C LEU A 373 -3.89 -13.36 -21.83
N VAL A 374 -3.83 -13.09 -20.52
CA VAL A 374 -2.55 -13.08 -19.82
C VAL A 374 -1.98 -14.51 -19.70
N GLN A 375 -2.83 -15.51 -19.43
CA GLN A 375 -2.42 -16.92 -19.38
C GLN A 375 -1.92 -17.41 -20.75
N GLU A 376 -2.65 -17.14 -21.83
CA GLU A 376 -2.24 -17.45 -23.21
C GLU A 376 -0.85 -16.86 -23.52
N ARG A 377 -0.63 -15.59 -23.13
CA ARG A 377 0.67 -14.92 -23.38
C ARG A 377 1.83 -15.49 -22.55
N ARG A 378 1.53 -15.98 -21.36
CA ARG A 378 2.55 -16.66 -20.50
C ARG A 378 2.89 -18.05 -21.00
N GLY A 379 2.01 -18.67 -21.77
CA GLY A 379 2.14 -20.04 -22.22
C GLY A 379 2.02 -21.06 -21.10
N ASP A 380 1.32 -20.72 -20.02
CA ASP A 380 1.04 -21.60 -18.90
C ASP A 380 -0.44 -21.50 -18.45
N ASP A 381 -0.96 -22.61 -17.93
CA ASP A 381 -2.32 -22.71 -17.40
C ASP A 381 -2.39 -22.43 -15.89
N THR A 382 -1.35 -21.80 -15.32
CA THR A 382 -1.34 -21.46 -13.89
C THR A 382 -2.54 -20.58 -13.55
N PRO A 383 -3.39 -20.98 -12.61
CA PRO A 383 -4.56 -20.18 -12.23
C PRO A 383 -4.16 -18.77 -11.85
N MET A 384 -4.95 -17.79 -12.27
CA MET A 384 -4.77 -16.39 -12.00
C MET A 384 -6.10 -15.75 -11.61
N CYS A 385 -6.07 -14.78 -10.70
CA CYS A 385 -7.25 -14.04 -10.27
C CYS A 385 -6.99 -12.52 -10.29
N ALA A 386 -8.07 -11.75 -10.25
CA ALA A 386 -8.01 -10.33 -9.91
C ALA A 386 -7.53 -10.17 -8.47
N ASN A 387 -6.67 -9.18 -8.24
CA ASN A 387 -6.26 -8.76 -6.90
C ASN A 387 -7.13 -7.58 -6.40
N VAL A 388 -6.91 -7.16 -5.16
CA VAL A 388 -7.69 -6.10 -4.51
C VAL A 388 -7.67 -4.78 -5.29
N ASP A 389 -6.57 -4.48 -5.99
CA ASP A 389 -6.41 -3.22 -6.72
C ASP A 389 -7.34 -3.13 -7.94
N MET A 390 -7.80 -4.26 -8.49
CA MET A 390 -8.75 -4.30 -9.61
C MET A 390 -10.02 -3.52 -9.31
N TYR A 391 -10.54 -3.61 -8.08
CA TYR A 391 -11.81 -2.99 -7.70
C TYR A 391 -11.68 -1.80 -6.75
N SER A 392 -10.59 -1.71 -5.98
CA SER A 392 -10.46 -0.69 -4.93
C SER A 392 -10.48 0.74 -5.45
N GLY A 393 -9.86 0.99 -6.61
CA GLY A 393 -9.87 2.31 -7.25
C GLY A 393 -11.27 2.77 -7.66
N LEU A 394 -12.06 1.88 -8.25
CA LEU A 394 -13.46 2.17 -8.62
C LEU A 394 -14.32 2.42 -7.38
N VAL A 395 -14.13 1.63 -6.30
CA VAL A 395 -14.83 1.86 -5.03
C VAL A 395 -14.52 3.25 -4.47
N TYR A 396 -13.26 3.66 -4.47
CA TYR A 396 -12.88 5.00 -4.04
C TYR A 396 -13.48 6.10 -4.92
N ALA A 397 -13.52 5.89 -6.23
CA ALA A 397 -14.17 6.83 -7.17
C ALA A 397 -15.67 6.99 -6.89
N MET A 398 -16.39 5.89 -6.61
CA MET A 398 -17.81 5.92 -6.21
C MET A 398 -18.04 6.69 -4.90
N LEU A 399 -17.09 6.65 -3.99
CA LEU A 399 -17.09 7.42 -2.74
C LEU A 399 -16.65 8.88 -2.93
N GLY A 400 -16.35 9.31 -4.16
CA GLY A 400 -15.83 10.65 -4.45
C GLY A 400 -14.45 10.92 -3.86
N ILE A 401 -13.69 9.86 -3.54
CA ILE A 401 -12.33 9.98 -3.03
C ILE A 401 -11.38 10.18 -4.23
N PRO A 402 -10.56 11.24 -4.23
CA PRO A 402 -9.66 11.53 -5.34
C PRO A 402 -8.51 10.52 -5.44
N GLN A 403 -8.02 10.28 -6.65
CA GLN A 403 -6.94 9.33 -6.91
C GLN A 403 -5.65 9.61 -6.10
N ASP A 404 -5.33 10.86 -5.86
CA ASP A 404 -4.21 11.27 -5.02
C ASP A 404 -4.25 10.73 -3.58
N VAL A 405 -5.44 10.37 -3.11
CA VAL A 405 -5.72 9.91 -1.74
C VAL A 405 -5.79 8.39 -1.65
N PHE A 406 -5.82 7.65 -2.75
CA PHE A 406 -5.95 6.18 -2.75
C PHE A 406 -4.85 5.50 -1.93
N THR A 407 -3.58 5.76 -2.25
CA THR A 407 -2.45 5.17 -1.51
C THR A 407 -2.33 5.70 -0.07
N PRO A 408 -2.52 7.00 0.23
CA PRO A 408 -2.61 7.49 1.60
C PRO A 408 -3.72 6.86 2.43
N LEU A 409 -4.87 6.62 1.84
CA LEU A 409 -5.99 5.94 2.52
C LEU A 409 -5.68 4.47 2.77
N PHE A 410 -5.03 3.79 1.82
CA PHE A 410 -4.48 2.46 2.02
C PHE A 410 -3.50 2.44 3.21
N ALA A 411 -2.61 3.43 3.31
CA ALA A 411 -1.69 3.57 4.45
C ALA A 411 -2.45 3.77 5.77
N SER A 412 -3.55 4.56 5.75
CA SER A 412 -4.41 4.80 6.93
C SER A 412 -5.12 3.55 7.43
N ALA A 413 -5.37 2.58 6.55
CA ALA A 413 -5.85 1.27 6.95
C ALA A 413 -4.71 0.36 7.46
N ARG A 414 -3.59 0.29 6.71
CA ARG A 414 -2.47 -0.61 6.94
C ARG A 414 -1.65 -0.27 8.18
N ILE A 415 -1.75 0.95 8.71
CA ILE A 415 -1.03 1.36 9.92
C ILE A 415 -1.28 0.43 11.11
N ALA A 416 -2.48 -0.12 11.26
CA ALA A 416 -2.81 -1.10 12.32
C ALA A 416 -1.94 -2.37 12.19
N GLY A 417 -1.84 -2.91 10.96
CA GLY A 417 -0.97 -4.05 10.65
C GLY A 417 0.50 -3.75 10.85
N TRP A 418 1.00 -2.58 10.41
CA TRP A 418 2.40 -2.19 10.62
C TRP A 418 2.74 -2.09 12.11
N CYS A 419 1.89 -1.46 12.92
CA CYS A 419 2.08 -1.35 14.36
C CYS A 419 2.10 -2.74 15.04
N ALA A 420 1.17 -3.62 14.68
CA ALA A 420 1.13 -4.99 15.20
C ALA A 420 2.40 -5.78 14.84
N ASN A 421 2.84 -5.69 13.59
CA ASN A 421 4.06 -6.34 13.11
C ASN A 421 5.32 -5.77 13.79
N ARG A 422 5.37 -4.46 14.04
CA ARG A 422 6.46 -3.84 14.80
C ARG A 422 6.51 -4.35 16.24
N MET A 423 5.38 -4.38 16.93
CA MET A 423 5.32 -4.90 18.32
C MET A 423 5.77 -6.36 18.36
N GLU A 424 5.28 -7.20 17.44
CA GLU A 424 5.70 -8.60 17.37
C GLU A 424 7.20 -8.73 17.12
N GLU A 425 7.78 -7.94 16.21
CA GLU A 425 9.22 -7.96 15.92
C GLU A 425 10.06 -7.64 17.16
N LEU A 426 9.70 -6.61 17.92
CA LEU A 426 10.41 -6.20 19.12
C LEU A 426 10.22 -7.16 20.30
N ILE A 427 9.09 -7.85 20.38
CA ILE A 427 8.81 -8.85 21.42
C ILE A 427 9.54 -10.17 21.14
N THR A 428 9.60 -10.60 19.88
CA THR A 428 9.96 -11.99 19.54
C THR A 428 11.33 -12.11 18.90
N CYS A 429 11.76 -11.12 18.14
CA CYS A 429 12.95 -11.19 17.31
C CYS A 429 14.05 -10.29 17.90
N HIS A 430 14.97 -10.88 18.66
CA HIS A 430 16.08 -10.13 19.27
C HIS A 430 17.33 -10.09 18.38
N ARG A 431 17.16 -10.16 17.04
CA ARG A 431 18.25 -10.16 16.06
C ARG A 431 17.95 -9.19 14.93
N ILE A 432 18.94 -8.35 14.62
CA ILE A 432 18.88 -7.48 13.45
C ILE A 432 18.81 -8.30 12.15
N MET A 433 17.90 -7.96 11.26
CA MET A 433 17.82 -8.54 9.92
C MET A 433 19.03 -8.12 9.09
N ARG A 434 19.86 -9.08 8.72
CA ARG A 434 21.09 -8.85 7.97
C ARG A 434 21.28 -9.92 6.87
N PRO A 435 20.60 -9.75 5.73
CA PRO A 435 20.83 -10.66 4.60
C PRO A 435 22.26 -10.55 4.07
N ALA A 436 22.78 -11.63 3.52
CA ALA A 436 24.11 -11.67 2.91
C ALA A 436 24.06 -11.19 1.46
N TYR A 437 25.08 -10.44 1.06
CA TYR A 437 25.33 -10.07 -0.33
C TYR A 437 26.70 -10.62 -0.76
N ARG A 438 26.73 -11.29 -1.92
CA ARG A 438 27.98 -11.77 -2.51
C ARG A 438 28.59 -10.67 -3.38
N ALA A 439 29.78 -10.20 -3.02
CA ALA A 439 30.53 -9.28 -3.87
C ALA A 439 30.98 -10.00 -5.18
N VAL A 440 30.77 -9.34 -6.31
CA VAL A 440 31.16 -9.83 -7.64
C VAL A 440 32.23 -8.97 -8.30
N THR A 441 32.71 -7.94 -7.57
CA THR A 441 33.84 -7.11 -8.01
C THR A 441 35.17 -7.79 -7.72
N THR A 442 36.14 -7.63 -8.62
CA THR A 442 37.53 -8.05 -8.39
C THR A 442 38.23 -7.14 -7.40
N HIS A 443 39.11 -7.70 -6.56
CA HIS A 443 39.93 -6.88 -5.68
C HIS A 443 41.01 -6.16 -6.48
N GLY A 444 41.01 -4.83 -6.42
CA GLY A 444 42.02 -3.99 -7.05
C GLY A 444 42.99 -3.36 -6.03
N ARG A 445 44.16 -2.94 -6.50
CA ARG A 445 45.08 -2.14 -5.71
C ARG A 445 44.69 -0.67 -5.76
N TYR A 446 44.77 0.01 -4.62
CA TYR A 446 44.64 1.48 -4.60
C TYR A 446 45.79 2.12 -5.38
N VAL A 447 45.45 2.96 -6.37
CA VAL A 447 46.41 3.73 -7.16
C VAL A 447 46.38 5.18 -6.65
N PRO A 448 47.52 5.75 -6.20
CA PRO A 448 47.58 7.16 -5.79
C PRO A 448 47.18 8.10 -6.94
N MET A 449 46.63 9.27 -6.58
CA MET A 449 46.10 10.22 -7.58
C MET A 449 47.12 10.59 -8.65
N ALA A 450 48.40 10.78 -8.26
CA ALA A 450 49.50 11.14 -9.17
C ALA A 450 49.85 10.05 -10.20
N GLU A 451 49.45 8.79 -9.95
CA GLU A 451 49.71 7.63 -10.82
C GLU A 451 48.50 7.25 -11.69
N ARG A 452 47.36 7.95 -11.49
CA ARG A 452 46.10 7.68 -12.24
C ARG A 452 46.17 8.28 -13.62
N THR A 453 46.03 7.45 -14.64
CA THR A 453 45.81 7.91 -16.02
C THR A 453 44.34 8.03 -16.32
N ALA A 454 43.92 8.98 -17.17
CA ALA A 454 42.57 9.02 -17.66
C ALA A 454 42.24 7.67 -18.34
N PRO A 455 41.01 7.16 -18.22
CA PRO A 455 40.61 5.99 -19.00
C PRO A 455 40.88 6.29 -20.48
N THR A 456 41.59 5.43 -21.14
CA THR A 456 41.68 5.49 -22.61
C THR A 456 40.29 5.35 -23.16
N SER A 457 39.79 6.42 -23.82
CA SER A 457 38.58 6.32 -24.63
C SER A 457 38.83 5.31 -25.72
N GLU A 458 38.37 4.08 -25.55
CA GLU A 458 38.20 3.21 -26.72
C GLU A 458 37.08 3.83 -27.56
N GLU A 459 37.38 4.09 -28.80
CA GLU A 459 36.55 4.68 -29.87
C GLU A 459 35.25 3.92 -30.09
#